data_12580d2f74443db620314d2553fdf05c
#
_entry.id   12580d2f74443db620314d2553fdf05c
#
_cell.length_a   1.000
_cell.length_b   1.000
_cell.length_c   1.000
_cell.angle_alpha   90.00
_cell.angle_beta   90.00
_cell.angle_gamma   90.00
#
_symmetry.space_group_name_H-M   'P 1'
#
loop_
_entity.id
_entity.type
_entity.pdbx_description
1 polymer ?
#
loop_
_entity_poly.entity_id
_entity_poly.type
_entity_poly.pdbx_seq_one_letter_code
_entity_poly.pdbx_strand_id
1 'polypeptide(L)'
;MAFNDLRKNSISNLTAEIEKITERTQSFNNDDDKLWRPQLDKSSNGFAVLRFLPGPEGEDLPWVRIWDHGFKGPTGKWYIEKSLTTFNQKDPLGEYNSTLWNSGVESDKEIARKQKRRLNYYSNVYIESDPQNPQNEGKVFLFRYGKKIFDKLSEAMQPEFEDETPLNPFDLWKGASFKLKIRMVEGYWNYDKSVFSEPSQFKASDDEMESIWKQCHSLAELVAPDKFKSYDELKAKLNDVLGTTIPETQTSQSRVQESIPEQKEPVVESGDAMSYFEKLANS
;
A
#
# COMPACT_ATOMS: atom_id res chain seq x y z
N MET A 1 21.81 -35.86 22.74
CA MET A 1 22.83 -35.59 21.69
C MET A 1 24.20 -35.91 22.24
N ALA A 2 24.93 -36.82 21.61
CA ALA A 2 26.26 -37.17 22.03
C ALA A 2 27.26 -36.08 21.54
N PHE A 3 28.29 -35.77 22.32
CA PHE A 3 29.31 -34.74 22.03
C PHE A 3 29.98 -34.91 20.64
N ASN A 4 30.02 -36.13 20.12
CA ASN A 4 30.52 -36.44 18.78
C ASN A 4 29.55 -36.04 17.63
N ASP A 5 28.26 -35.85 17.90
CA ASP A 5 27.27 -35.40 16.90
C ASP A 5 27.39 -33.91 16.64
N LEU A 6 27.88 -33.14 17.61
CA LEU A 6 28.19 -31.71 17.45
C LEU A 6 29.30 -31.45 16.42
N ARG A 7 30.16 -32.41 16.17
CA ARG A 7 31.29 -32.27 15.22
C ARG A 7 30.89 -32.53 13.77
N LYS A 8 29.81 -33.30 13.51
CA LYS A 8 29.38 -33.66 12.15
C LYS A 8 28.26 -32.79 11.60
N ASN A 9 27.41 -32.21 12.47
CA ASN A 9 26.24 -31.48 12.04
C ASN A 9 26.36 -29.96 12.05
N SER A 10 27.49 -29.39 12.56
CA SER A 10 27.53 -27.94 12.78
C SER A 10 27.80 -27.13 11.54
N ILE A 11 28.60 -27.60 10.59
CA ILE A 11 29.01 -26.78 9.42
C ILE A 11 27.91 -26.80 8.36
N SER A 12 27.35 -27.97 7.98
CA SER A 12 26.31 -28.03 6.93
C SER A 12 25.02 -27.33 7.33
N ASN A 13 24.61 -27.46 8.62
CA ASN A 13 23.43 -26.75 9.12
C ASN A 13 23.66 -25.24 9.22
N LEU A 14 24.85 -24.82 9.64
CA LEU A 14 25.22 -23.39 9.67
C LEU A 14 25.36 -22.81 8.27
N THR A 15 25.90 -23.56 7.32
CA THR A 15 26.00 -23.12 5.91
C THR A 15 24.62 -22.99 5.30
N ALA A 16 23.72 -23.96 5.52
CA ALA A 16 22.34 -23.88 5.04
C ALA A 16 21.55 -22.73 5.68
N GLU A 17 21.79 -22.41 6.96
CA GLU A 17 21.17 -21.25 7.60
C GLU A 17 21.77 -19.92 7.08
N ILE A 18 23.08 -19.88 6.84
CA ILE A 18 23.73 -18.70 6.21
C ILE A 18 23.23 -18.50 4.79
N GLU A 19 23.05 -19.55 3.99
CA GLU A 19 22.46 -19.48 2.65
C GLU A 19 21.03 -18.95 2.71
N LYS A 20 20.18 -19.47 3.60
CA LYS A 20 18.81 -18.96 3.80
C LYS A 20 18.76 -17.49 4.24
N ILE A 21 19.68 -17.07 5.12
CA ILE A 21 19.78 -15.68 5.57
C ILE A 21 20.26 -14.80 4.41
N THR A 22 21.21 -15.28 3.61
CA THR A 22 21.75 -14.56 2.45
C THR A 22 20.70 -14.43 1.36
N GLU A 23 19.95 -15.49 1.06
CA GLU A 23 18.83 -15.47 0.10
C GLU A 23 17.71 -14.52 0.57
N ARG A 24 17.33 -14.55 1.85
CA ARG A 24 16.37 -13.62 2.43
C ARG A 24 16.86 -12.17 2.33
N THR A 25 18.11 -11.90 2.63
CA THR A 25 18.71 -10.55 2.55
C THR A 25 18.78 -10.06 1.10
N GLN A 26 19.12 -10.93 0.15
CA GLN A 26 19.11 -10.60 -1.28
C GLN A 26 17.69 -10.38 -1.80
N SER A 27 16.71 -11.17 -1.36
CA SER A 27 15.31 -10.97 -1.74
C SER A 27 14.76 -9.62 -1.25
N PHE A 28 15.08 -9.20 -0.03
CA PHE A 28 14.68 -7.89 0.50
C PHE A 28 15.33 -6.72 -0.27
N ASN A 29 16.61 -6.84 -0.63
CA ASN A 29 17.29 -5.80 -1.40
C ASN A 29 16.76 -5.72 -2.84
N ASN A 30 16.48 -6.84 -3.49
CA ASN A 30 15.95 -6.88 -4.84
C ASN A 30 14.52 -6.29 -4.95
N ASP A 31 13.68 -6.46 -3.94
CA ASP A 31 12.33 -5.90 -3.95
C ASP A 31 12.34 -4.37 -3.73
N ASP A 32 13.30 -3.84 -2.98
CA ASP A 32 13.47 -2.38 -2.80
C ASP A 32 14.01 -1.70 -4.06
N ASP A 33 14.88 -2.35 -4.83
CA ASP A 33 15.41 -1.82 -6.09
C ASP A 33 14.35 -1.74 -7.20
N LYS A 34 13.33 -2.58 -7.14
CA LYS A 34 12.19 -2.55 -8.08
C LYS A 34 11.18 -1.45 -7.75
N LEU A 35 11.23 -0.89 -6.53
CA LEU A 35 10.23 0.05 -6.03
C LEU A 35 10.67 1.49 -6.27
N TRP A 36 9.98 2.17 -7.17
CA TRP A 36 10.17 3.61 -7.35
C TRP A 36 9.53 4.41 -6.21
N ARG A 37 10.31 5.35 -5.69
CA ARG A 37 9.87 6.28 -4.65
C ARG A 37 10.15 7.71 -5.11
N PRO A 38 9.11 8.57 -5.21
CA PRO A 38 9.32 9.96 -5.56
C PRO A 38 10.18 10.66 -4.50
N GLN A 39 11.17 11.41 -4.94
CA GLN A 39 11.96 12.26 -4.05
C GLN A 39 11.41 13.67 -4.04
N LEU A 40 11.59 14.35 -2.91
CA LEU A 40 11.20 15.74 -2.73
C LEU A 40 12.39 16.66 -2.95
N ASP A 41 12.12 17.83 -3.47
CA ASP A 41 13.09 18.92 -3.55
C ASP A 41 13.34 19.56 -2.17
N LYS A 42 14.22 20.56 -2.12
CA LYS A 42 14.54 21.28 -0.89
C LYS A 42 13.35 22.02 -0.27
N SER A 43 12.32 22.28 -1.06
CA SER A 43 11.07 22.93 -0.63
C SER A 43 9.99 21.92 -0.22
N SER A 44 10.35 20.64 -0.11
CA SER A 44 9.44 19.53 0.21
C SER A 44 8.34 19.31 -0.84
N ASN A 45 8.59 19.69 -2.10
CA ASN A 45 7.73 19.40 -3.24
C ASN A 45 8.32 18.25 -4.05
N GLY A 46 7.45 17.41 -4.60
CA GLY A 46 7.81 16.33 -5.51
C GLY A 46 7.12 16.51 -6.85
N PHE A 47 7.82 16.20 -7.93
CA PHE A 47 7.26 16.16 -9.27
C PHE A 47 7.85 15.01 -10.06
N ALA A 48 6.99 14.25 -10.74
CA ALA A 48 7.38 13.27 -11.73
C ALA A 48 6.26 13.12 -12.78
N VAL A 49 6.63 12.65 -13.97
CA VAL A 49 5.67 12.22 -14.98
C VAL A 49 5.84 10.72 -15.16
N LEU A 50 4.77 9.98 -15.02
CA LEU A 50 4.78 8.54 -15.14
C LEU A 50 3.60 8.04 -15.96
N ARG A 51 3.77 6.89 -16.60
CA ARG A 51 2.71 6.17 -17.28
C ARG A 51 2.39 4.90 -16.50
N PHE A 52 1.15 4.72 -16.09
CA PHE A 52 0.68 3.45 -15.55
C PHE A 52 0.65 2.41 -16.67
N LEU A 53 1.10 1.19 -16.36
CA LEU A 53 1.17 0.11 -17.34
C LEU A 53 0.05 -0.91 -17.06
N PRO A 54 -0.41 -1.64 -18.08
CA PRO A 54 -1.38 -2.72 -17.90
C PRO A 54 -0.83 -3.83 -17.01
N GLY A 55 -1.67 -4.79 -16.65
CA GLY A 55 -1.26 -5.97 -15.89
C GLY A 55 -0.10 -6.69 -16.59
N PRO A 56 0.85 -7.24 -15.82
CA PRO A 56 1.90 -8.09 -16.38
C PRO A 56 1.33 -9.30 -17.12
N GLU A 57 2.14 -9.95 -17.92
CA GLU A 57 1.73 -11.15 -18.64
C GLU A 57 1.18 -12.22 -17.68
N GLY A 58 -0.05 -12.70 -17.98
CA GLY A 58 -0.77 -13.67 -17.14
C GLY A 58 -1.49 -13.09 -15.91
N GLU A 59 -1.47 -11.77 -15.72
CA GLU A 59 -2.19 -11.11 -14.63
C GLU A 59 -3.29 -10.19 -15.18
N ASP A 60 -4.53 -10.36 -14.70
CA ASP A 60 -5.71 -9.63 -15.22
C ASP A 60 -5.76 -8.18 -14.74
N LEU A 61 -5.23 -7.90 -13.53
CA LEU A 61 -5.35 -6.58 -12.92
C LEU A 61 -4.02 -5.82 -12.95
N PRO A 62 -4.03 -4.53 -13.31
CA PRO A 62 -2.86 -3.68 -13.31
C PRO A 62 -2.48 -3.15 -11.92
N TRP A 63 -3.10 -3.64 -10.86
CA TRP A 63 -2.76 -3.32 -9.47
C TRP A 63 -3.06 -4.46 -8.51
N VAL A 64 -2.35 -4.46 -7.39
CA VAL A 64 -2.66 -5.26 -6.21
C VAL A 64 -2.84 -4.38 -4.98
N ARG A 65 -3.61 -4.86 -4.00
CA ARG A 65 -3.87 -4.19 -2.74
C ARG A 65 -3.19 -4.93 -1.60
N ILE A 66 -2.47 -4.22 -0.77
CA ILE A 66 -1.80 -4.80 0.41
C ILE A 66 -2.12 -3.92 1.61
N TRP A 67 -2.63 -4.55 2.67
CA TRP A 67 -2.73 -3.92 3.97
C TRP A 67 -1.39 -4.08 4.71
N ASP A 68 -0.93 -3.01 5.32
CA ASP A 68 0.23 -3.03 6.21
C ASP A 68 -0.01 -2.27 7.51
N HIS A 69 0.86 -2.54 8.47
CA HIS A 69 0.96 -1.77 9.71
C HIS A 69 2.34 -1.13 9.80
N GLY A 70 2.42 0.04 10.43
CA GLY A 70 3.70 0.69 10.68
C GLY A 70 3.58 1.67 11.82
N PHE A 71 4.06 1.27 13.01
CA PHE A 71 4.09 2.12 14.20
C PHE A 71 5.27 1.77 15.10
N LYS A 72 5.62 2.68 15.99
CA LYS A 72 6.62 2.47 17.03
C LYS A 72 5.91 2.15 18.33
N GLY A 73 6.22 0.99 18.92
CA GLY A 73 5.62 0.56 20.17
C GLY A 73 6.24 1.22 21.42
N PRO A 74 5.70 0.97 22.60
CA PRO A 74 6.17 1.53 23.88
C PRO A 74 7.59 1.04 24.23
N THR A 75 8.01 -0.13 23.74
CA THR A 75 9.38 -0.64 23.88
C THR A 75 10.41 0.12 23.06
N GLY A 76 9.98 1.07 22.20
CA GLY A 76 10.83 1.77 21.25
C GLY A 76 11.11 1.01 19.95
N LYS A 77 10.63 -0.24 19.83
CA LYS A 77 10.77 -1.06 18.64
C LYS A 77 9.69 -0.72 17.61
N TRP A 78 10.01 -0.95 16.32
CA TRP A 78 9.07 -0.76 15.23
C TRP A 78 8.30 -2.05 14.91
N TYR A 79 6.99 -1.93 14.74
CA TYR A 79 6.15 -2.93 14.11
C TYR A 79 5.86 -2.47 12.68
N ILE A 80 6.57 -3.05 11.70
CA ILE A 80 6.37 -2.80 10.27
C ILE A 80 6.17 -4.15 9.63
N GLU A 81 4.91 -4.48 9.29
CA GLU A 81 4.53 -5.79 8.76
C GLU A 81 3.33 -5.68 7.81
N LYS A 82 3.30 -6.58 6.82
CA LYS A 82 2.10 -6.81 6.00
C LYS A 82 1.03 -7.48 6.86
N SER A 83 -0.21 -7.06 6.71
CA SER A 83 -1.35 -7.59 7.46
C SER A 83 -2.00 -8.76 6.72
N LEU A 84 -2.34 -9.80 7.46
CA LEU A 84 -3.09 -10.98 6.97
C LEU A 84 -4.51 -10.61 6.49
N THR A 85 -5.02 -9.45 6.87
CA THR A 85 -6.29 -8.93 6.33
C THR A 85 -6.24 -8.65 4.83
N THR A 86 -5.06 -8.63 4.20
CA THR A 86 -4.89 -8.66 2.74
C THR A 86 -5.57 -9.88 2.11
N PHE A 87 -5.59 -11.00 2.81
CA PHE A 87 -6.26 -12.26 2.41
C PHE A 87 -7.60 -12.49 3.12
N ASN A 88 -8.17 -11.47 3.75
CA ASN A 88 -9.36 -11.58 4.59
C ASN A 88 -9.18 -12.56 5.77
N GLN A 89 -7.95 -12.75 6.23
CA GLN A 89 -7.62 -13.57 7.40
C GLN A 89 -7.52 -12.70 8.66
N LYS A 90 -7.64 -13.36 9.83
CA LYS A 90 -7.42 -12.70 11.12
C LYS A 90 -5.99 -12.21 11.25
N ASP A 91 -5.83 -11.07 11.88
CA ASP A 91 -4.54 -10.42 12.10
C ASP A 91 -4.40 -10.07 13.60
N PRO A 92 -3.31 -10.44 14.26
CA PRO A 92 -3.18 -10.27 15.72
C PRO A 92 -3.22 -8.81 16.16
N LEU A 93 -2.70 -7.88 15.35
CA LEU A 93 -2.80 -6.46 15.67
C LEU A 93 -4.20 -5.90 15.40
N GLY A 94 -4.89 -6.40 14.37
CA GLY A 94 -6.29 -6.09 14.11
C GLY A 94 -7.18 -6.47 15.29
N GLU A 95 -7.02 -7.68 15.82
CA GLU A 95 -7.75 -8.16 17.00
C GLU A 95 -7.41 -7.33 18.25
N TYR A 96 -6.14 -7.04 18.50
CA TYR A 96 -5.70 -6.19 19.61
C TYR A 96 -6.30 -4.77 19.52
N ASN A 97 -6.26 -4.15 18.35
CA ASN A 97 -6.85 -2.84 18.13
C ASN A 97 -8.37 -2.83 18.31
N SER A 98 -9.06 -3.91 17.93
CA SER A 98 -10.49 -4.07 18.17
C SER A 98 -10.80 -4.11 19.68
N THR A 99 -9.97 -4.78 20.46
CA THR A 99 -10.09 -4.79 21.94
C THR A 99 -9.91 -3.38 22.52
N LEU A 100 -8.88 -2.65 22.09
CA LEU A 100 -8.63 -1.28 22.52
C LEU A 100 -9.79 -0.35 22.14
N TRP A 101 -10.30 -0.49 20.91
CA TRP A 101 -11.41 0.34 20.44
C TRP A 101 -12.69 0.14 21.24
N ASN A 102 -12.96 -1.11 21.64
CA ASN A 102 -14.16 -1.52 22.36
C ASN A 102 -14.03 -1.38 23.89
N SER A 103 -12.87 -0.96 24.42
CA SER A 103 -12.66 -0.75 25.87
C SER A 103 -13.53 0.39 26.44
N GLY A 104 -14.00 1.30 25.59
CA GLY A 104 -14.69 2.52 26.00
C GLY A 104 -13.76 3.64 26.48
N VAL A 105 -12.45 3.39 26.62
CA VAL A 105 -11.45 4.33 27.09
C VAL A 105 -10.87 5.13 25.92
N GLU A 106 -10.90 6.46 25.98
CA GLU A 106 -10.47 7.31 24.85
C GLU A 106 -8.95 7.18 24.57
N SER A 107 -8.13 7.02 25.61
CA SER A 107 -6.68 6.79 25.42
C SER A 107 -6.39 5.50 24.63
N ASP A 108 -7.19 4.45 24.81
CA ASP A 108 -7.03 3.19 24.09
C ASP A 108 -7.42 3.35 22.61
N LYS A 109 -8.49 4.11 22.37
CA LYS A 109 -8.89 4.44 20.98
C LYS A 109 -7.84 5.26 20.25
N GLU A 110 -7.13 6.16 20.93
CA GLU A 110 -6.01 6.90 20.33
C GLU A 110 -4.85 5.98 19.97
N ILE A 111 -4.55 4.98 20.81
CA ILE A 111 -3.55 3.96 20.51
C ILE A 111 -3.97 3.17 19.26
N ALA A 112 -5.21 2.69 19.23
CA ALA A 112 -5.75 1.96 18.08
C ALA A 112 -5.71 2.78 16.78
N ARG A 113 -6.02 4.10 16.83
CA ARG A 113 -5.90 5.01 15.68
C ARG A 113 -4.47 5.08 15.13
N LYS A 114 -3.46 5.17 16.01
CA LYS A 114 -2.05 5.22 15.63
C LYS A 114 -1.53 3.91 15.04
N GLN A 115 -2.13 2.79 15.44
CA GLN A 115 -1.77 1.44 15.01
C GLN A 115 -2.64 0.93 13.85
N LYS A 116 -3.58 1.75 13.36
CA LYS A 116 -4.48 1.38 12.26
C LYS A 116 -3.72 0.88 11.04
N ARG A 117 -4.22 -0.20 10.43
CA ARG A 117 -3.71 -0.70 9.14
C ARG A 117 -3.86 0.36 8.05
N ARG A 118 -2.94 0.34 7.09
CA ARG A 118 -2.92 1.23 5.94
C ARG A 118 -3.11 0.42 4.68
N LEU A 119 -3.96 0.90 3.79
CA LEU A 119 -4.14 0.30 2.47
C LEU A 119 -3.14 0.92 1.50
N ASN A 120 -2.38 0.07 0.84
CA ASN A 120 -1.47 0.44 -0.22
C ASN A 120 -1.85 -0.30 -1.51
N TYR A 121 -1.66 0.37 -2.61
CA TYR A 121 -1.78 -0.17 -3.95
C TYR A 121 -0.41 -0.22 -4.58
N TYR A 122 -0.20 -1.20 -5.44
CA TYR A 122 1.03 -1.36 -6.21
C TYR A 122 0.67 -1.55 -7.67
N SER A 123 1.31 -0.81 -8.56
CA SER A 123 1.18 -0.93 -10.01
C SER A 123 2.55 -0.81 -10.66
N ASN A 124 2.69 -1.36 -11.85
CA ASN A 124 3.82 -1.07 -12.70
C ASN A 124 3.66 0.31 -13.32
N VAL A 125 4.74 1.08 -13.32
CA VAL A 125 4.81 2.40 -13.96
C VAL A 125 6.08 2.54 -14.76
N TYR A 126 5.97 3.21 -15.90
CA TYR A 126 7.13 3.69 -16.65
C TYR A 126 7.39 5.14 -16.27
N ILE A 127 8.63 5.48 -15.95
CA ILE A 127 9.02 6.83 -15.57
C ILE A 127 9.36 7.63 -16.82
N GLU A 128 8.51 8.59 -17.16
CA GLU A 128 8.72 9.48 -18.30
C GLU A 128 9.62 10.67 -17.93
N SER A 129 9.47 11.20 -16.70
CA SER A 129 10.33 12.25 -16.16
C SER A 129 10.42 12.17 -14.64
N ASP A 130 11.64 12.19 -14.13
CA ASP A 130 11.98 12.25 -12.69
C ASP A 130 13.12 13.21 -12.47
N PRO A 131 12.85 14.54 -12.38
CA PRO A 131 13.89 15.56 -12.30
C PRO A 131 14.83 15.43 -11.10
N GLN A 132 14.38 14.77 -10.02
CA GLN A 132 15.23 14.52 -8.83
C GLN A 132 16.14 13.30 -9.04
N ASN A 133 15.73 12.34 -9.89
CA ASN A 133 16.49 11.14 -10.21
C ASN A 133 16.40 10.80 -11.71
N PRO A 134 17.06 11.57 -12.59
CA PRO A 134 16.97 11.37 -14.04
C PRO A 134 17.40 9.98 -14.51
N GLN A 135 18.17 9.25 -13.70
CA GLN A 135 18.59 7.86 -13.97
C GLN A 135 17.42 6.86 -13.95
N ASN A 136 16.26 7.24 -13.43
CA ASN A 136 15.04 6.43 -13.42
C ASN A 136 14.25 6.58 -14.72
N GLU A 137 14.46 7.65 -15.44
CA GLU A 137 13.73 7.93 -16.67
C GLU A 137 13.98 6.84 -17.72
N GLY A 138 12.94 6.44 -18.42
CA GLY A 138 13.00 5.37 -19.40
C GLY A 138 12.92 3.95 -18.83
N LYS A 139 12.65 3.78 -17.55
CA LYS A 139 12.61 2.46 -16.87
C LYS A 139 11.24 2.14 -16.30
N VAL A 140 10.98 0.85 -16.12
CA VAL A 140 9.78 0.30 -15.48
C VAL A 140 10.08 0.00 -14.01
N PHE A 141 9.18 0.43 -13.14
CA PHE A 141 9.25 0.19 -11.70
C PHE A 141 7.89 -0.19 -11.13
N LEU A 142 7.90 -0.80 -9.96
CA LEU A 142 6.73 -0.84 -9.08
C LEU A 142 6.54 0.52 -8.41
N PHE A 143 5.32 1.02 -8.42
CA PHE A 143 4.94 2.22 -7.68
C PHE A 143 3.95 1.86 -6.58
N ARG A 144 4.32 2.17 -5.32
CA ARG A 144 3.45 2.05 -4.16
C ARG A 144 2.75 3.37 -3.90
N TYR A 145 1.42 3.35 -3.83
CA TYR A 145 0.62 4.54 -3.59
C TYR A 145 -0.58 4.25 -2.70
N GLY A 146 -1.12 5.29 -2.07
CA GLY A 146 -2.28 5.21 -1.18
C GLY A 146 -3.60 5.50 -1.89
N LYS A 147 -4.68 5.49 -1.10
CA LYS A 147 -6.05 5.71 -1.56
C LYS A 147 -6.21 6.98 -2.41
N LYS A 148 -5.59 8.11 -2.04
CA LYS A 148 -5.75 9.39 -2.76
C LYS A 148 -5.32 9.32 -4.24
N ILE A 149 -4.27 8.56 -4.57
CA ILE A 149 -3.86 8.34 -5.96
C ILE A 149 -4.80 7.32 -6.62
N PHE A 150 -5.19 6.27 -5.89
CA PHE A 150 -6.13 5.29 -6.43
C PHE A 150 -7.50 5.91 -6.75
N ASP A 151 -7.98 6.83 -5.93
CA ASP A 151 -9.23 7.57 -6.19
C ASP A 151 -9.15 8.36 -7.51
N LYS A 152 -7.99 9.01 -7.79
CA LYS A 152 -7.77 9.68 -9.09
C LYS A 152 -7.77 8.72 -10.28
N LEU A 153 -7.23 7.49 -10.11
CA LEU A 153 -7.30 6.45 -11.13
C LEU A 153 -8.75 6.00 -11.35
N SER A 154 -9.50 5.80 -10.25
CA SER A 154 -10.91 5.37 -10.31
C SER A 154 -11.80 6.44 -10.91
N GLU A 155 -11.61 7.71 -10.53
CA GLU A 155 -12.33 8.86 -11.07
C GLU A 155 -12.07 9.03 -12.59
N ALA A 156 -10.82 8.84 -13.03
CA ALA A 156 -10.52 8.87 -14.46
C ALA A 156 -11.21 7.75 -15.24
N MET A 157 -11.32 6.53 -14.67
CA MET A 157 -11.99 5.39 -15.32
C MET A 157 -13.51 5.48 -15.24
N GLN A 158 -14.04 6.07 -14.18
CA GLN A 158 -15.47 6.21 -13.91
C GLN A 158 -15.74 7.63 -13.42
N PRO A 159 -15.75 8.62 -14.32
CA PRO A 159 -16.00 10.01 -13.96
C PRO A 159 -17.41 10.17 -13.39
N GLU A 160 -17.56 11.12 -12.47
CA GLU A 160 -18.82 11.41 -11.80
C GLU A 160 -19.78 12.20 -12.68
N PHE A 161 -19.26 13.01 -13.61
CA PHE A 161 -20.05 13.91 -14.45
C PHE A 161 -20.18 13.40 -15.87
N GLU A 162 -21.37 13.58 -16.47
CA GLU A 162 -21.71 13.09 -17.82
C GLU A 162 -20.91 13.77 -18.95
N ASP A 163 -20.37 14.96 -18.71
CA ASP A 163 -19.56 15.72 -19.68
C ASP A 163 -18.09 15.27 -19.70
N GLU A 164 -17.67 14.45 -18.74
CA GLU A 164 -16.33 13.90 -18.66
C GLU A 164 -16.21 12.59 -19.48
N THR A 165 -15.14 12.46 -20.22
CA THR A 165 -14.88 11.24 -21.00
C THR A 165 -14.08 10.24 -20.17
N PRO A 166 -14.58 9.00 -19.98
CA PRO A 166 -13.85 7.95 -19.29
C PRO A 166 -12.47 7.69 -19.92
N LEU A 167 -11.45 7.66 -19.08
CA LEU A 167 -10.06 7.38 -19.44
C LEU A 167 -9.59 6.12 -18.73
N ASN A 168 -9.07 5.13 -19.47
CA ASN A 168 -8.33 4.03 -18.86
C ASN A 168 -6.84 4.41 -18.72
N PRO A 169 -6.34 4.73 -17.51
CA PRO A 169 -4.94 5.13 -17.31
C PRO A 169 -3.92 4.04 -17.66
N PHE A 170 -4.36 2.79 -17.70
CA PHE A 170 -3.52 1.61 -17.98
C PHE A 170 -3.49 1.21 -19.45
N ASP A 171 -4.20 1.92 -20.31
CA ASP A 171 -4.23 1.66 -21.75
C ASP A 171 -2.99 2.27 -22.41
N LEU A 172 -2.25 1.46 -23.20
CA LEU A 172 -1.03 1.89 -23.87
C LEU A 172 -1.33 2.81 -25.06
N TRP A 173 -2.47 2.66 -25.73
CA TRP A 173 -2.84 3.41 -26.94
C TRP A 173 -3.67 4.65 -26.65
N LYS A 174 -4.62 4.55 -25.70
CA LYS A 174 -5.61 5.59 -25.40
C LYS A 174 -5.53 6.14 -23.97
N GLY A 175 -4.59 5.65 -23.19
CA GLY A 175 -4.40 6.14 -21.82
C GLY A 175 -3.69 7.50 -21.78
N ALA A 176 -3.28 7.94 -20.60
CA ALA A 176 -2.63 9.23 -20.39
C ALA A 176 -1.48 9.15 -19.39
N SER A 177 -0.50 10.03 -19.55
CA SER A 177 0.57 10.21 -18.57
C SER A 177 0.04 10.87 -17.32
N PHE A 178 0.47 10.40 -16.16
CA PHE A 178 0.11 10.94 -14.85
C PHE A 178 1.20 11.90 -14.36
N LYS A 179 0.83 13.17 -14.20
CA LYS A 179 1.70 14.20 -13.62
C LYS A 179 1.57 14.16 -12.11
N LEU A 180 2.43 13.38 -11.45
CA LEU A 180 2.48 13.29 -10.00
C LEU A 180 3.04 14.60 -9.44
N LYS A 181 2.29 15.25 -8.58
CA LYS A 181 2.68 16.45 -7.85
C LYS A 181 2.46 16.25 -6.37
N ILE A 182 3.53 16.34 -5.61
CA ILE A 182 3.53 16.18 -4.17
C ILE A 182 3.84 17.51 -3.53
N ARG A 183 3.08 17.89 -2.52
CA ARG A 183 3.38 19.04 -1.66
C ARG A 183 3.15 18.68 -0.20
N MET A 184 3.86 19.31 0.69
CA MET A 184 3.64 19.16 2.11
C MET A 184 2.49 20.06 2.57
N VAL A 185 1.47 19.49 3.20
CA VAL A 185 0.35 20.20 3.81
C VAL A 185 0.17 19.68 5.23
N GLU A 186 0.31 20.54 6.23
CA GLU A 186 0.18 20.18 7.65
C GLU A 186 1.05 18.99 8.08
N GLY A 187 2.23 18.84 7.49
CA GLY A 187 3.15 17.74 7.79
C GLY A 187 2.88 16.44 7.02
N TYR A 188 1.89 16.42 6.12
CA TYR A 188 1.53 15.25 5.32
C TYR A 188 1.70 15.50 3.82
N TRP A 189 2.04 14.44 3.09
CA TRP A 189 2.07 14.48 1.63
C TRP A 189 0.67 14.63 1.07
N ASN A 190 0.51 15.62 0.21
CA ASN A 190 -0.73 15.92 -0.48
C ASN A 190 -0.53 15.80 -1.99
N TYR A 191 -1.47 15.15 -2.68
CA TYR A 191 -1.42 14.82 -4.10
C TYR A 191 -2.51 15.54 -4.92
N ASP A 192 -3.22 16.50 -4.35
CA ASP A 192 -4.42 17.13 -4.95
C ASP A 192 -4.13 17.73 -6.32
N LYS A 193 -2.91 18.26 -6.52
CA LYS A 193 -2.46 18.87 -7.78
C LYS A 193 -2.01 17.87 -8.84
N SER A 194 -2.00 16.57 -8.51
CA SER A 194 -1.68 15.52 -9.49
C SER A 194 -2.85 15.35 -10.45
N VAL A 195 -2.55 15.26 -11.74
CA VAL A 195 -3.55 15.19 -12.82
C VAL A 195 -3.06 14.29 -13.95
N PHE A 196 -3.99 13.73 -14.71
CA PHE A 196 -3.68 13.11 -16.00
C PHE A 196 -3.44 14.19 -17.07
N SER A 197 -2.58 13.87 -18.02
CA SER A 197 -2.44 14.63 -19.27
C SER A 197 -3.58 14.30 -20.22
N GLU A 198 -3.65 14.99 -21.35
CA GLU A 198 -4.51 14.57 -22.45
C GLU A 198 -4.20 13.12 -22.88
N PRO A 199 -5.21 12.32 -23.26
CA PRO A 199 -5.02 10.98 -23.76
C PRO A 199 -4.06 10.94 -24.95
N SER A 200 -3.13 10.01 -24.93
CA SER A 200 -2.14 9.87 -26.00
C SER A 200 -1.60 8.45 -26.06
N GLN A 201 -1.19 8.04 -27.23
CA GLN A 201 -0.43 6.81 -27.41
C GLN A 201 0.89 6.91 -26.63
N PHE A 202 1.24 5.85 -25.93
CA PHE A 202 2.40 5.84 -25.02
C PHE A 202 3.73 5.93 -25.77
N LYS A 203 3.88 5.15 -26.86
CA LYS A 203 5.07 5.13 -27.70
C LYS A 203 4.68 5.08 -29.17
N ALA A 204 5.64 5.36 -30.06
CA ALA A 204 5.39 5.48 -31.49
C ALA A 204 5.06 4.13 -32.16
N SER A 205 5.55 3.01 -31.62
CA SER A 205 5.34 1.68 -32.20
C SER A 205 4.83 0.68 -31.15
N ASP A 206 4.07 -0.30 -31.60
CA ASP A 206 3.58 -1.40 -30.79
C ASP A 206 4.72 -2.27 -30.26
N ASP A 207 5.79 -2.49 -31.07
CA ASP A 207 6.96 -3.27 -30.66
C ASP A 207 7.70 -2.63 -29.47
N GLU A 208 7.81 -1.30 -29.46
CA GLU A 208 8.40 -0.57 -28.33
C GLU A 208 7.51 -0.69 -27.08
N MET A 209 6.19 -0.54 -27.25
CA MET A 209 5.24 -0.70 -26.15
C MET A 209 5.26 -2.11 -25.57
N GLU A 210 5.31 -3.15 -26.41
CA GLU A 210 5.43 -4.55 -26.00
C GLU A 210 6.75 -4.81 -25.25
N SER A 211 7.86 -4.28 -25.77
CA SER A 211 9.18 -4.41 -25.12
C SER A 211 9.19 -3.79 -23.71
N ILE A 212 8.52 -2.65 -23.51
CA ILE A 212 8.41 -2.01 -22.22
C ILE A 212 7.45 -2.81 -21.31
N TRP A 213 6.31 -3.25 -21.83
CA TRP A 213 5.34 -4.03 -21.06
C TRP A 213 5.94 -5.37 -20.55
N LYS A 214 6.76 -6.03 -21.33
CA LYS A 214 7.49 -7.24 -20.92
C LYS A 214 8.48 -7.02 -19.76
N GLN A 215 8.82 -5.77 -19.45
CA GLN A 215 9.65 -5.43 -18.28
C GLN A 215 8.83 -5.25 -17.00
N CYS A 216 7.49 -5.35 -17.06
CA CYS A 216 6.64 -5.26 -15.89
C CYS A 216 7.01 -6.33 -14.87
N HIS A 217 7.06 -5.92 -13.61
CA HIS A 217 7.26 -6.83 -12.47
C HIS A 217 5.96 -7.54 -12.15
N SER A 218 6.02 -8.81 -11.77
CA SER A 218 4.83 -9.54 -11.32
C SER A 218 4.24 -8.89 -10.07
N LEU A 219 2.95 -8.59 -10.13
CA LEU A 219 2.19 -8.08 -9.00
C LEU A 219 1.73 -9.22 -8.09
N ALA A 220 1.51 -10.40 -8.65
CA ALA A 220 1.15 -11.60 -7.91
C ALA A 220 2.25 -12.01 -6.91
N GLU A 221 3.53 -11.81 -7.23
CA GLU A 221 4.64 -12.04 -6.31
C GLU A 221 4.54 -11.20 -5.03
N LEU A 222 4.00 -9.98 -5.10
CA LEU A 222 3.86 -9.10 -3.94
C LEU A 222 2.83 -9.60 -2.92
N VAL A 223 1.85 -10.37 -3.40
CA VAL A 223 0.78 -10.97 -2.60
C VAL A 223 0.92 -12.49 -2.46
N ALA A 224 2.08 -13.04 -2.81
CA ALA A 224 2.37 -14.44 -2.59
C ALA A 224 2.38 -14.77 -1.08
N PRO A 225 1.82 -15.91 -0.63
CA PRO A 225 1.70 -16.25 0.79
C PRO A 225 3.03 -16.26 1.55
N ASP A 226 4.12 -16.64 0.90
CA ASP A 226 5.48 -16.66 1.46
C ASP A 226 6.05 -15.25 1.76
N LYS A 227 5.45 -14.21 1.20
CA LYS A 227 5.79 -12.81 1.48
C LYS A 227 5.09 -12.24 2.71
N PHE A 228 4.28 -13.04 3.40
CA PHE A 228 3.56 -12.67 4.61
C PHE A 228 3.98 -13.58 5.76
N LYS A 229 4.14 -13.01 6.94
CA LYS A 229 4.38 -13.77 8.15
C LYS A 229 3.11 -14.48 8.59
N SER A 230 3.26 -15.63 9.23
CA SER A 230 2.15 -16.33 9.86
C SER A 230 1.54 -15.51 11.01
N TYR A 231 0.32 -15.87 11.42
CA TYR A 231 -0.35 -15.24 12.56
C TYR A 231 0.51 -15.30 13.84
N ASP A 232 1.14 -16.45 14.11
CA ASP A 232 1.94 -16.66 15.31
C ASP A 232 3.24 -15.82 15.30
N GLU A 233 3.90 -15.71 14.15
CA GLU A 233 5.08 -14.85 13.99
C GLU A 233 4.71 -13.37 14.17
N LEU A 234 3.57 -12.93 13.61
CA LEU A 234 3.08 -11.56 13.78
C LEU A 234 2.71 -11.29 15.25
N LYS A 235 2.06 -12.25 15.94
CA LYS A 235 1.70 -12.17 17.35
C LYS A 235 2.95 -12.10 18.24
N ALA A 236 3.95 -12.93 17.97
CA ALA A 236 5.22 -12.90 18.71
C ALA A 236 5.93 -11.56 18.55
N LYS A 237 6.01 -11.02 17.32
CA LYS A 237 6.59 -9.69 17.06
C LYS A 237 5.79 -8.58 17.73
N LEU A 238 4.46 -8.67 17.71
CA LEU A 238 3.60 -7.68 18.35
C LEU A 238 3.82 -7.64 19.86
N ASN A 239 3.88 -8.81 20.52
CA ASN A 239 4.19 -8.92 21.94
C ASN A 239 5.55 -8.30 22.28
N ASP A 240 6.59 -8.55 21.47
CA ASP A 240 7.91 -7.97 21.65
C ASP A 240 7.92 -6.44 21.50
N VAL A 241 7.14 -5.91 20.55
CA VAL A 241 7.03 -4.46 20.31
C VAL A 241 6.19 -3.76 21.39
N LEU A 242 5.15 -4.41 21.90
CA LEU A 242 4.31 -3.85 22.96
C LEU A 242 4.91 -4.06 24.37
N GLY A 243 5.83 -5.01 24.54
CA GLY A 243 6.36 -5.39 25.84
C GLY A 243 5.34 -6.13 26.72
N THR A 244 4.31 -6.73 26.12
CA THR A 244 3.23 -7.42 26.81
C THR A 244 2.94 -8.75 26.15
N THR A 245 2.44 -9.71 26.94
CA THR A 245 1.90 -10.94 26.37
C THR A 245 0.40 -10.71 26.12
N ILE A 246 0.00 -10.66 24.85
CA ILE A 246 -1.42 -10.56 24.49
C ILE A 246 -2.08 -11.90 24.81
N PRO A 247 -3.14 -11.94 25.64
CA PRO A 247 -3.85 -13.17 25.95
C PRO A 247 -4.42 -13.82 24.68
N GLU A 248 -4.50 -15.13 24.67
CA GLU A 248 -5.22 -15.83 23.61
C GLU A 248 -6.70 -15.52 23.75
N THR A 249 -7.27 -14.87 22.74
CA THR A 249 -8.73 -14.74 22.66
C THR A 249 -9.29 -16.12 22.34
N GLN A 250 -9.93 -16.77 23.31
CA GLN A 250 -10.62 -18.03 23.09
C GLN A 250 -11.60 -17.86 21.93
N THR A 251 -11.40 -18.66 20.90
CA THR A 251 -12.16 -18.63 19.65
C THR A 251 -13.61 -19.06 19.90
N SER A 252 -14.47 -18.11 20.21
CA SER A 252 -15.90 -18.30 19.96
C SER A 252 -16.11 -18.19 18.47
N GLN A 253 -16.48 -19.27 17.82
CA GLN A 253 -16.97 -19.29 16.45
C GLN A 253 -18.24 -18.45 16.36
N SER A 254 -18.07 -17.16 16.12
CA SER A 254 -19.16 -16.29 15.71
C SER A 254 -18.63 -15.46 14.56
N ARG A 255 -19.29 -15.56 13.43
CA ARG A 255 -19.14 -14.64 12.30
C ARG A 255 -19.37 -13.22 12.83
N VAL A 256 -18.31 -12.56 13.27
CA VAL A 256 -18.35 -11.12 13.47
C VAL A 256 -17.96 -10.51 12.14
N GLN A 257 -18.98 -10.07 11.42
CA GLN A 257 -18.79 -9.02 10.42
C GLN A 257 -18.09 -7.87 11.14
N GLU A 258 -16.79 -7.70 10.86
CA GLU A 258 -16.00 -6.57 11.32
C GLU A 258 -16.53 -5.29 10.68
N SER A 259 -17.53 -4.70 11.31
CA SER A 259 -17.85 -3.30 11.08
C SER A 259 -16.93 -2.45 11.95
N ILE A 260 -15.64 -2.33 11.56
CA ILE A 260 -14.91 -1.12 11.90
C ILE A 260 -15.56 -0.06 11.03
N PRO A 261 -16.19 0.98 11.60
CA PRO A 261 -16.79 2.01 10.78
C PRO A 261 -15.67 2.58 9.91
N GLU A 262 -15.78 2.36 8.62
CA GLU A 262 -15.11 3.19 7.65
C GLU A 262 -15.55 4.61 8.03
N GLN A 263 -14.65 5.41 8.62
CA GLN A 263 -14.94 6.82 8.79
C GLN A 263 -15.17 7.36 7.39
N LYS A 264 -16.43 7.42 7.00
CA LYS A 264 -16.87 8.40 6.04
C LYS A 264 -16.37 9.71 6.59
N GLU A 265 -15.44 10.36 5.90
CA GLU A 265 -15.26 11.81 6.04
C GLU A 265 -16.68 12.40 5.99
N PRO A 266 -17.02 13.42 6.76
CA PRO A 266 -18.35 13.97 6.73
C PRO A 266 -18.64 14.36 5.29
N VAL A 267 -19.40 13.52 4.59
CA VAL A 267 -20.18 13.96 3.46
C VAL A 267 -21.11 14.97 4.10
N VAL A 268 -20.91 16.25 3.82
CA VAL A 268 -21.89 17.27 4.10
C VAL A 268 -23.10 16.85 3.30
N GLU A 269 -24.05 16.19 3.98
CA GLU A 269 -25.33 15.85 3.39
C GLU A 269 -25.94 17.14 2.89
N SER A 270 -26.09 17.23 1.56
CA SER A 270 -26.78 18.32 0.89
C SER A 270 -28.27 18.48 1.32
N GLY A 271 -28.71 17.68 2.27
CA GLY A 271 -30.05 17.75 2.87
C GLY A 271 -30.21 18.85 3.92
N ASP A 272 -29.17 19.21 4.64
CA ASP A 272 -29.29 20.20 5.74
C ASP A 272 -29.26 21.65 5.23
N ALA A 273 -28.66 21.90 4.06
CA ALA A 273 -28.69 23.21 3.41
C ALA A 273 -30.09 23.59 2.92
N MET A 274 -30.86 22.63 2.40
CA MET A 274 -32.24 22.88 1.94
C MET A 274 -33.19 23.19 3.10
N SER A 275 -33.06 22.51 4.23
CA SER A 275 -33.90 22.79 5.40
C SER A 275 -33.60 24.16 6.06
N TYR A 276 -32.36 24.63 5.95
CA TYR A 276 -31.96 25.96 6.43
C TYR A 276 -32.51 27.08 5.52
N PHE A 277 -32.52 26.90 4.21
CA PHE A 277 -33.11 27.85 3.27
C PHE A 277 -34.62 27.89 3.33
N GLU A 278 -35.29 26.77 3.60
CA GLU A 278 -36.74 26.71 3.75
C GLU A 278 -37.24 27.41 5.02
N LYS A 279 -36.44 27.39 6.09
CA LYS A 279 -36.70 28.17 7.34
C LYS A 279 -36.50 29.67 7.18
N LEU A 280 -35.56 30.09 6.31
CA LEU A 280 -35.30 31.51 6.01
C LEU A 280 -36.36 32.12 5.04
N ALA A 281 -37.00 31.32 4.22
CA ALA A 281 -38.04 31.79 3.28
C ALA A 281 -39.41 31.96 3.92
N ASN A 282 -39.64 31.41 5.13
CA ASN A 282 -40.90 31.47 5.86
C ASN A 282 -40.85 32.32 7.15
N SER A 283 -39.83 33.16 7.32
CA SER A 283 -39.72 34.20 8.32
C SER A 283 -39.67 35.59 7.67
#